data_850fc1112fe1f0f2feb3cc693f9d54e4
#
_entry.id   850fc1112fe1f0f2feb3cc693f9d54e4
#
_cell.length_a   1.000
_cell.length_b   1.000
_cell.length_c   1.000
_cell.angle_alpha   90.00
_cell.angle_beta   90.00
_cell.angle_gamma   90.00
#
_symmetry.space_group_name_H-M   'P 1'
#
loop_
_entity.id
_entity.type
_entity.pdbx_description
1 polymer ?
#
loop_
_entity_poly.entity_id
_entity_poly.type
_entity_poly.pdbx_seq_one_letter_code
_entity_poly.pdbx_strand_id
1 'polypeptide(L)'
;MGTSGDRKGYKIFSINTTVRNPKRNTDFLRYFKPYNGMLFTDNIAHSYFFDLVRYGVYRLTDIPESVKEKIDNGEKLTDSEATQAISDNPQATGLYGRVMTQLRAMKDQGFLMFEPIQRGVNKISLTPLGEQLVDGHTDATIVYTKAMIGMHANSPIRLTLLNRSRPFLNTLFVIREVKQQWEKLGNEAKGILKHEFAVFVLSMKDCDYHSAAHDIIEYRNKFKYEVNKPYLHEYMSKKGILPLADNSIFNDYPDEVFRKFEMTGLIVKRGAYQYTYFDYSTYNLEKIESILNEYKDYQFIEFNNQAEYYEYLGSVSIPWQKNELVRRKIIESKAKIL
;
A
#
# COMPACT_ATOMS: atom_id res chain seq x y z
N MET A 1 -2.70 6.80 29.10
CA MET A 1 -1.55 7.14 28.22
C MET A 1 -1.90 6.66 26.82
N GLY A 2 -1.95 7.56 25.80
CA GLY A 2 -2.18 7.18 24.42
C GLY A 2 -1.07 6.23 23.94
N THR A 3 -1.42 5.27 23.09
CA THR A 3 -0.44 4.38 22.47
C THR A 3 0.53 5.21 21.62
N SER A 4 1.75 4.72 21.36
CA SER A 4 2.73 5.41 20.49
C SER A 4 2.17 5.71 19.09
N GLY A 5 1.10 5.01 18.68
CA GLY A 5 0.36 5.22 17.44
C GLY A 5 -0.38 6.55 17.37
N ASP A 6 -0.83 7.11 18.50
CA ASP A 6 -1.64 8.34 18.54
C ASP A 6 -0.81 9.62 18.62
N ARG A 7 0.50 9.53 18.94
CA ARG A 7 1.38 10.69 19.01
C ARG A 7 1.73 11.19 17.61
N LYS A 8 1.59 12.51 17.42
CA LYS A 8 2.14 13.16 16.23
C LYS A 8 3.66 13.17 16.30
N GLY A 9 4.35 12.75 15.24
CA GLY A 9 5.81 12.69 15.24
C GLY A 9 6.39 12.06 13.97
N TYR A 10 7.72 12.01 13.90
CA TYR A 10 8.41 11.24 12.87
C TYR A 10 8.34 9.76 13.23
N LYS A 11 7.88 8.97 12.29
CA LYS A 11 7.66 7.52 12.48
C LYS A 11 8.12 6.73 11.27
N ILE A 12 8.29 5.43 11.45
CA ILE A 12 8.36 4.51 10.32
C ILE A 12 7.00 4.53 9.62
N PHE A 13 7.01 4.79 8.32
CA PHE A 13 5.81 4.74 7.50
C PHE A 13 5.24 3.33 7.46
N SER A 14 3.93 3.21 7.60
CA SER A 14 3.22 1.94 7.47
C SER A 14 1.90 2.14 6.76
N ILE A 15 1.43 1.08 6.12
CA ILE A 15 0.06 0.97 5.61
C ILE A 15 -0.65 -0.04 6.50
N ASN A 16 -1.96 0.14 6.72
CA ASN A 16 -2.72 -0.74 7.59
C ASN A 16 -2.51 -2.23 7.21
N THR A 17 -2.17 -3.05 8.21
CA THR A 17 -1.73 -4.44 8.06
C THR A 17 -2.89 -5.43 7.92
N THR A 18 -4.13 -4.99 8.03
CA THR A 18 -5.31 -5.88 8.13
C THR A 18 -5.57 -6.66 6.84
N VAL A 19 -5.40 -6.04 5.67
CA VAL A 19 -5.56 -6.72 4.37
C VAL A 19 -4.18 -7.13 3.86
N ARG A 20 -3.72 -8.29 4.31
CA ARG A 20 -2.39 -8.82 3.95
C ARG A 20 -2.24 -9.11 2.46
N ASN A 21 -3.30 -9.54 1.78
CA ASN A 21 -3.29 -9.75 0.34
C ASN A 21 -4.02 -8.61 -0.39
N PRO A 22 -3.30 -7.62 -0.93
CA PRO A 22 -3.92 -6.47 -1.58
C PRO A 22 -4.68 -6.81 -2.87
N LYS A 23 -4.45 -7.98 -3.48
CA LYS A 23 -5.24 -8.45 -4.63
C LYS A 23 -6.73 -8.56 -4.31
N ARG A 24 -7.08 -8.82 -3.05
CA ARG A 24 -8.47 -8.88 -2.59
C ARG A 24 -9.16 -7.52 -2.49
N ASN A 25 -8.42 -6.42 -2.55
CA ASN A 25 -9.03 -5.08 -2.46
C ASN A 25 -10.06 -4.85 -3.57
N THR A 26 -9.79 -5.32 -4.79
CA THR A 26 -10.72 -5.18 -5.93
C THR A 26 -12.06 -5.85 -5.63
N ASP A 27 -12.03 -7.07 -5.07
CA ASP A 27 -13.25 -7.79 -4.73
C ASP A 27 -13.99 -7.11 -3.58
N PHE A 28 -13.28 -6.73 -2.52
CA PHE A 28 -13.87 -5.98 -1.41
C PHE A 28 -14.54 -4.69 -1.87
N LEU A 29 -13.90 -3.91 -2.74
CA LEU A 29 -14.45 -2.66 -3.26
C LEU A 29 -15.62 -2.91 -4.21
N ARG A 30 -15.60 -3.98 -5.02
CA ARG A 30 -16.72 -4.36 -5.88
C ARG A 30 -17.98 -4.63 -5.08
N TYR A 31 -17.87 -5.39 -3.99
CA TYR A 31 -18.99 -5.64 -3.08
C TYR A 31 -19.32 -4.46 -2.18
N PHE A 32 -18.43 -3.47 -2.07
CA PHE A 32 -18.73 -2.21 -1.40
C PHE A 32 -19.52 -1.24 -2.28
N LYS A 33 -19.50 -1.38 -3.61
CA LYS A 33 -20.16 -0.45 -4.56
C LYS A 33 -21.64 -0.15 -4.25
N PRO A 34 -22.48 -1.12 -3.85
CA PRO A 34 -23.86 -0.85 -3.44
C PRO A 34 -24.00 0.07 -2.22
N TYR A 35 -22.98 0.15 -1.39
CA TYR A 35 -22.94 0.94 -0.16
C TYR A 35 -22.21 2.28 -0.32
N ASN A 36 -21.79 2.59 -1.54
CA ASN A 36 -21.04 3.80 -1.87
C ASN A 36 -21.83 5.07 -1.49
N GLY A 37 -21.20 5.95 -0.70
CA GLY A 37 -21.81 7.21 -0.26
C GLY A 37 -22.83 7.06 0.88
N MET A 38 -23.02 5.88 1.46
CA MET A 38 -23.92 5.66 2.58
C MET A 38 -23.27 6.03 3.92
N LEU A 39 -24.12 6.37 4.91
CA LEU A 39 -23.72 6.43 6.31
C LEU A 39 -23.41 5.01 6.81
N PHE A 40 -22.18 4.77 7.17
CA PHE A 40 -21.72 3.43 7.55
C PHE A 40 -22.04 3.15 9.01
N THR A 41 -23.25 2.63 9.24
CA THR A 41 -23.78 2.18 10.53
C THR A 41 -23.53 0.69 10.75
N ASP A 42 -23.83 0.19 11.93
CA ASP A 42 -23.73 -1.27 12.22
C ASP A 42 -24.54 -2.11 11.24
N ASN A 43 -25.77 -1.67 10.89
CA ASN A 43 -26.62 -2.38 9.94
C ASN A 43 -25.97 -2.47 8.55
N ILE A 44 -25.43 -1.37 8.07
CA ILE A 44 -24.71 -1.33 6.77
C ILE A 44 -23.47 -2.22 6.81
N ALA A 45 -22.71 -2.18 7.93
CA ALA A 45 -21.55 -3.06 8.11
C ALA A 45 -21.95 -4.55 8.09
N HIS A 46 -23.06 -4.91 8.73
CA HIS A 46 -23.60 -6.26 8.70
C HIS A 46 -24.01 -6.69 7.30
N SER A 47 -24.75 -5.84 6.58
CA SER A 47 -25.15 -6.14 5.19
C SER A 47 -23.95 -6.31 4.26
N TYR A 48 -22.97 -5.42 4.34
CA TYR A 48 -21.75 -5.53 3.56
C TYR A 48 -20.96 -6.80 3.89
N PHE A 49 -20.80 -7.14 5.17
CA PHE A 49 -20.11 -8.36 5.57
C PHE A 49 -20.87 -9.62 5.13
N PHE A 50 -22.20 -9.60 5.23
CA PHE A 50 -23.05 -10.68 4.75
C PHE A 50 -22.82 -10.95 3.26
N ASP A 51 -22.77 -9.90 2.45
CA ASP A 51 -22.48 -10.03 1.02
C ASP A 51 -21.08 -10.62 0.79
N LEU A 52 -20.06 -10.17 1.53
CA LEU A 52 -18.71 -10.71 1.40
C LEU A 52 -18.64 -12.21 1.73
N VAL A 53 -19.37 -12.66 2.74
CA VAL A 53 -19.44 -14.09 3.12
C VAL A 53 -20.24 -14.88 2.09
N ARG A 54 -21.41 -14.37 1.70
CA ARG A 54 -22.33 -15.01 0.75
C ARG A 54 -21.66 -15.30 -0.60
N TYR A 55 -20.79 -14.41 -1.05
CA TYR A 55 -20.05 -14.55 -2.31
C TYR A 55 -18.65 -15.14 -2.16
N GLY A 56 -18.30 -15.68 -0.98
CA GLY A 56 -17.01 -16.31 -0.73
C GLY A 56 -15.81 -15.37 -0.73
N VAL A 57 -16.07 -14.05 -0.78
CA VAL A 57 -15.01 -13.02 -0.76
C VAL A 57 -14.34 -12.92 0.62
N TYR A 58 -15.13 -13.02 1.69
CA TYR A 58 -14.61 -13.15 3.04
C TYR A 58 -14.67 -14.60 3.49
N ARG A 59 -13.52 -15.22 3.66
CA ARG A 59 -13.42 -16.60 4.14
C ARG A 59 -13.43 -16.60 5.66
N LEU A 60 -14.50 -17.17 6.21
CA LEU A 60 -14.59 -17.48 7.63
C LEU A 60 -13.71 -18.70 7.92
N THR A 61 -13.13 -18.76 9.13
CA THR A 61 -12.59 -19.98 9.72
C THR A 61 -13.74 -20.76 10.36
N ASP A 62 -13.58 -22.01 10.63
CA ASP A 62 -14.58 -22.82 11.39
C ASP A 62 -15.98 -22.86 10.75
N ILE A 63 -16.05 -23.04 9.43
CA ILE A 63 -17.28 -23.26 8.68
C ILE A 63 -17.42 -24.75 8.31
N PRO A 64 -18.67 -25.29 8.16
CA PRO A 64 -18.90 -26.66 7.70
C PRO A 64 -18.18 -26.93 6.37
N GLU A 65 -17.66 -28.15 6.21
CA GLU A 65 -16.91 -28.53 5.00
C GLU A 65 -17.75 -28.39 3.73
N SER A 66 -19.05 -28.70 3.77
CA SER A 66 -19.96 -28.49 2.65
C SER A 66 -20.09 -27.03 2.20
N VAL A 67 -20.02 -26.08 3.16
CA VAL A 67 -20.03 -24.64 2.86
C VAL A 67 -18.68 -24.22 2.28
N LYS A 68 -17.59 -24.77 2.80
CA LYS A 68 -16.24 -24.50 2.31
C LYS A 68 -16.06 -25.00 0.88
N GLU A 69 -16.51 -26.20 0.56
CA GLU A 69 -16.50 -26.77 -0.80
C GLU A 69 -17.23 -25.88 -1.80
N LYS A 70 -18.43 -25.37 -1.45
CA LYS A 70 -19.15 -24.41 -2.29
C LYS A 70 -18.33 -23.15 -2.57
N ILE A 71 -17.73 -22.56 -1.53
CA ILE A 71 -16.90 -21.35 -1.66
C ILE A 71 -15.67 -21.63 -2.54
N ASP A 72 -15.02 -22.77 -2.36
CA ASP A 72 -13.83 -23.15 -3.12
C ASP A 72 -14.15 -23.44 -4.59
N ASN A 73 -15.38 -23.92 -4.88
CA ASN A 73 -15.92 -24.05 -6.23
C ASN A 73 -16.39 -22.74 -6.85
N GLY A 74 -16.34 -21.62 -6.11
CA GLY A 74 -16.82 -20.32 -6.58
C GLY A 74 -18.35 -20.19 -6.58
N GLU A 75 -19.05 -21.05 -5.87
CA GLU A 75 -20.50 -21.02 -5.74
C GLU A 75 -20.93 -19.97 -4.70
N LYS A 76 -22.07 -19.34 -4.98
CA LYS A 76 -22.71 -18.40 -4.07
C LYS A 76 -23.47 -19.18 -3.00
N LEU A 77 -23.30 -18.81 -1.73
CA LEU A 77 -24.10 -19.38 -0.65
C LEU A 77 -25.54 -18.84 -0.70
N THR A 78 -26.48 -19.65 -0.25
CA THR A 78 -27.84 -19.20 0.06
C THR A 78 -27.82 -18.25 1.26
N ASP A 79 -28.89 -17.47 1.42
CA ASP A 79 -29.00 -16.55 2.55
C ASP A 79 -29.00 -17.27 3.91
N SER A 80 -29.59 -18.45 3.97
CA SER A 80 -29.58 -19.31 5.15
C SER A 80 -28.17 -19.81 5.49
N GLU A 81 -27.43 -20.30 4.49
CA GLU A 81 -26.05 -20.80 4.68
C GLU A 81 -25.12 -19.65 5.12
N ALA A 82 -25.22 -18.48 4.50
CA ALA A 82 -24.41 -17.33 4.87
C ALA A 82 -24.74 -16.85 6.30
N THR A 83 -26.03 -16.76 6.66
CA THR A 83 -26.47 -16.40 8.00
C THR A 83 -25.96 -17.38 9.04
N GLN A 84 -26.09 -18.70 8.78
CA GLN A 84 -25.62 -19.73 9.67
C GLN A 84 -24.09 -19.66 9.85
N ALA A 85 -23.34 -19.55 8.75
CA ALA A 85 -21.89 -19.46 8.78
C ALA A 85 -21.39 -18.24 9.60
N ILE A 86 -22.11 -17.12 9.53
CA ILE A 86 -21.80 -15.94 10.33
C ILE A 86 -22.13 -16.16 11.79
N SER A 87 -23.30 -16.74 12.09
CA SER A 87 -23.77 -16.98 13.47
C SER A 87 -22.87 -17.93 14.23
N ASP A 88 -22.42 -18.99 13.58
CA ASP A 88 -21.60 -20.04 14.18
C ASP A 88 -20.13 -19.62 14.34
N ASN A 89 -19.74 -18.50 13.73
CA ASN A 89 -18.35 -18.10 13.73
C ASN A 89 -18.02 -17.18 14.91
N PRO A 90 -17.10 -17.58 15.82
CA PRO A 90 -16.68 -16.75 16.94
C PRO A 90 -16.12 -15.38 16.53
N GLN A 91 -15.67 -15.28 15.28
CA GLN A 91 -15.16 -14.04 14.72
C GLN A 91 -16.26 -13.03 14.38
N ALA A 92 -17.53 -13.40 14.37
CA ALA A 92 -18.64 -12.47 14.15
C ALA A 92 -18.78 -11.44 15.29
N THR A 93 -18.31 -11.78 16.50
CA THR A 93 -18.25 -10.82 17.61
C THR A 93 -17.36 -9.65 17.25
N GLY A 94 -17.92 -8.42 17.31
CA GLY A 94 -17.22 -7.19 16.93
C GLY A 94 -17.11 -6.95 15.41
N LEU A 95 -18.06 -7.47 14.65
CA LEU A 95 -18.14 -7.41 13.19
C LEU A 95 -17.93 -6.01 12.63
N TYR A 96 -18.60 -5.00 13.19
CA TYR A 96 -18.41 -3.61 12.78
C TYR A 96 -16.95 -3.19 12.81
N GLY A 97 -16.25 -3.47 13.91
CA GLY A 97 -14.83 -3.15 14.06
C GLY A 97 -13.95 -3.83 13.01
N ARG A 98 -14.25 -5.09 12.66
CA ARG A 98 -13.50 -5.84 11.63
C ARG A 98 -13.71 -5.25 10.24
N VAL A 99 -14.96 -5.00 9.87
CA VAL A 99 -15.30 -4.37 8.60
C VAL A 99 -14.65 -3.00 8.49
N MET A 100 -14.76 -2.18 9.54
CA MET A 100 -14.13 -0.86 9.57
C MET A 100 -12.60 -0.92 9.45
N THR A 101 -11.98 -1.92 10.06
CA THR A 101 -10.52 -2.10 9.95
C THR A 101 -10.11 -2.47 8.52
N GLN A 102 -10.90 -3.33 7.85
CA GLN A 102 -10.71 -3.68 6.45
C GLN A 102 -10.87 -2.46 5.52
N LEU A 103 -11.95 -1.69 5.70
CA LEU A 103 -12.20 -0.49 4.90
C LEU A 103 -11.12 0.59 5.12
N ARG A 104 -10.59 0.72 6.36
CA ARG A 104 -9.45 1.62 6.66
C ARG A 104 -8.20 1.24 5.90
N ALA A 105 -7.92 -0.07 5.71
CA ALA A 105 -6.79 -0.50 4.90
C ALA A 105 -6.90 -0.02 3.44
N MET A 106 -8.11 0.03 2.89
CA MET A 106 -8.37 0.57 1.54
C MET A 106 -8.36 2.10 1.51
N LYS A 107 -8.84 2.77 2.57
CA LYS A 107 -8.67 4.21 2.76
C LYS A 107 -7.19 4.60 2.72
N ASP A 108 -6.34 3.87 3.44
CA ASP A 108 -4.91 4.15 3.53
C ASP A 108 -4.18 4.03 2.18
N GLN A 109 -4.74 3.28 1.26
CA GLN A 109 -4.25 3.14 -0.12
C GLN A 109 -4.88 4.14 -1.09
N GLY A 110 -5.81 4.98 -0.63
CA GLY A 110 -6.44 6.00 -1.45
C GLY A 110 -7.67 5.55 -2.23
N PHE A 111 -8.23 4.36 -1.94
CA PHE A 111 -9.40 3.82 -2.67
C PHE A 111 -10.74 4.21 -2.05
N LEU A 112 -10.77 4.52 -0.75
CA LEU A 112 -11.97 4.95 -0.03
C LEU A 112 -11.73 6.27 0.68
N MET A 113 -12.75 7.12 0.69
CA MET A 113 -12.82 8.34 1.47
C MET A 113 -13.77 8.14 2.65
N PHE A 114 -13.32 8.55 3.84
CA PHE A 114 -14.13 8.56 5.06
C PHE A 114 -14.42 9.99 5.45
N GLU A 115 -15.68 10.37 5.38
CA GLU A 115 -16.19 11.69 5.80
C GLU A 115 -16.87 11.53 7.17
N PRO A 116 -16.29 12.07 8.25
CA PRO A 116 -16.91 12.01 9.57
C PRO A 116 -18.19 12.85 9.60
N ILE A 117 -19.31 12.25 9.95
CA ILE A 117 -20.61 12.96 10.08
C ILE A 117 -20.94 13.18 11.55
N GLN A 118 -20.74 12.15 12.38
CA GLN A 118 -20.87 12.24 13.83
C GLN A 118 -19.90 11.26 14.50
N ARG A 119 -19.78 11.32 15.82
CA ARG A 119 -18.87 10.46 16.57
C ARG A 119 -19.14 8.97 16.24
N GLY A 120 -18.13 8.32 15.66
CA GLY A 120 -18.18 6.90 15.29
C GLY A 120 -18.89 6.55 13.99
N VAL A 121 -19.57 7.50 13.35
CA VAL A 121 -20.26 7.28 12.07
C VAL A 121 -19.60 8.10 10.96
N ASN A 122 -19.23 7.41 9.89
CA ASN A 122 -18.67 8.03 8.69
C ASN A 122 -19.59 7.78 7.50
N LYS A 123 -19.65 8.75 6.60
CA LYS A 123 -20.05 8.48 5.23
C LYS A 123 -18.83 7.93 4.50
N ILE A 124 -18.96 6.78 3.86
CA ILE A 124 -17.85 6.13 3.16
C ILE A 124 -18.14 6.10 1.67
N SER A 125 -17.18 6.58 0.88
CA SER A 125 -17.33 6.67 -0.58
C SER A 125 -16.09 6.13 -1.29
N LEU A 126 -16.30 5.57 -2.49
CA LEU A 126 -15.22 5.31 -3.43
C LEU A 126 -14.57 6.64 -3.84
N THR A 127 -13.26 6.65 -3.92
CA THR A 127 -12.51 7.76 -4.52
C THR A 127 -12.44 7.56 -6.05
N PRO A 128 -12.03 8.58 -6.84
CA PRO A 128 -11.79 8.39 -8.26
C PRO A 128 -10.84 7.21 -8.57
N LEU A 129 -9.85 6.99 -7.70
CA LEU A 129 -8.93 5.86 -7.84
C LEU A 129 -9.59 4.52 -7.47
N GLY A 130 -10.45 4.52 -6.45
CA GLY A 130 -11.25 3.34 -6.07
C GLY A 130 -12.23 2.94 -7.16
N GLU A 131 -12.86 3.90 -7.82
CA GLU A 131 -13.75 3.65 -8.96
C GLU A 131 -12.99 3.03 -10.14
N GLN A 132 -11.81 3.56 -10.51
CA GLN A 132 -10.96 2.97 -11.54
C GLN A 132 -10.60 1.50 -11.24
N LEU A 133 -10.39 1.15 -9.96
CA LEU A 133 -10.08 -0.23 -9.57
C LEU A 133 -11.28 -1.16 -9.70
N VAL A 134 -12.49 -0.66 -9.41
CA VAL A 134 -13.74 -1.45 -9.43
C VAL A 134 -14.30 -1.61 -10.84
N ASP A 135 -14.19 -0.59 -11.67
CA ASP A 135 -14.78 -0.59 -13.03
C ASP A 135 -14.11 -1.62 -13.96
N GLY A 136 -12.89 -2.04 -13.67
CA GLY A 136 -12.16 -3.06 -14.42
C GLY A 136 -11.73 -2.65 -15.83
N HIS A 137 -11.98 -1.40 -16.24
CA HIS A 137 -11.52 -0.85 -17.53
C HIS A 137 -10.04 -0.47 -17.50
N THR A 138 -9.52 -0.17 -16.31
CA THR A 138 -8.10 0.14 -16.09
C THR A 138 -7.44 -1.07 -15.43
N ASP A 139 -6.28 -1.47 -15.95
CA ASP A 139 -5.47 -2.52 -15.32
C ASP A 139 -5.20 -2.17 -13.84
N ALA A 140 -5.46 -3.12 -12.94
CA ALA A 140 -5.26 -2.92 -11.52
C ALA A 140 -3.81 -2.50 -11.19
N THR A 141 -2.82 -3.01 -11.91
CA THR A 141 -1.41 -2.63 -11.78
C THR A 141 -1.21 -1.14 -12.00
N ILE A 142 -1.90 -0.55 -12.98
CA ILE A 142 -1.87 0.89 -13.26
C ILE A 142 -2.50 1.66 -12.10
N VAL A 143 -3.64 1.21 -11.59
CA VAL A 143 -4.32 1.87 -10.47
C VAL A 143 -3.45 1.84 -9.21
N TYR A 144 -2.84 0.68 -8.91
CA TYR A 144 -1.89 0.59 -7.80
C TYR A 144 -0.65 1.45 -8.03
N THR A 145 -0.15 1.55 -9.25
CA THR A 145 0.99 2.41 -9.55
C THR A 145 0.66 3.88 -9.29
N LYS A 146 -0.52 4.36 -9.70
CA LYS A 146 -0.99 5.72 -9.36
C LYS A 146 -1.05 5.93 -7.84
N ALA A 147 -1.69 4.97 -7.12
CA ALA A 147 -1.79 5.02 -5.66
C ALA A 147 -0.43 5.14 -4.99
N MET A 148 0.53 4.32 -5.39
CA MET A 148 1.86 4.26 -4.77
C MET A 148 2.73 5.46 -5.15
N ILE A 149 2.76 5.87 -6.42
CA ILE A 149 3.47 7.09 -6.84
C ILE A 149 2.90 8.33 -6.14
N GLY A 150 1.58 8.43 -6.05
CA GLY A 150 0.91 9.57 -5.40
C GLY A 150 0.96 9.56 -3.87
N MET A 151 1.38 8.46 -3.25
CA MET A 151 1.35 8.29 -1.80
C MET A 151 2.32 9.23 -1.07
N HIS A 152 1.81 9.94 -0.08
CA HIS A 152 2.57 10.79 0.84
C HIS A 152 2.48 10.23 2.26
N ALA A 153 3.60 10.21 2.99
CA ALA A 153 3.63 9.72 4.37
C ALA A 153 2.80 10.63 5.29
N ASN A 154 3.05 11.93 5.25
CA ASN A 154 2.16 12.94 5.85
C ASN A 154 1.14 13.37 4.79
N SER A 155 -0.12 13.07 5.03
CA SER A 155 -1.21 13.43 4.12
C SER A 155 -2.48 13.70 4.92
N PRO A 156 -3.52 14.32 4.35
CA PRO A 156 -4.78 14.57 5.05
C PRO A 156 -5.46 13.33 5.64
N ILE A 157 -5.04 12.14 5.21
CA ILE A 157 -5.54 10.86 5.76
C ILE A 157 -4.60 10.23 6.80
N ARG A 158 -3.42 10.82 7.05
CA ARG A 158 -2.37 10.34 7.98
C ARG A 158 -1.76 11.47 8.80
N LEU A 159 -2.57 12.21 9.50
CA LEU A 159 -2.19 13.43 10.22
C LEU A 159 -1.23 13.22 11.39
N THR A 160 -0.99 11.99 11.82
CA THR A 160 -0.08 11.69 12.94
C THR A 160 1.38 11.56 12.51
N LEU A 161 1.67 11.41 11.22
CA LEU A 161 3.03 11.40 10.69
C LEU A 161 3.49 12.83 10.36
N LEU A 162 4.72 13.16 10.73
CA LEU A 162 5.38 14.41 10.34
C LEU A 162 6.29 14.27 9.13
N ASN A 163 6.50 13.02 8.66
CA ASN A 163 7.40 12.70 7.56
C ASN A 163 6.89 13.33 6.24
N ARG A 164 7.61 14.28 5.70
CA ARG A 164 7.32 14.93 4.42
C ARG A 164 7.97 14.15 3.27
N SER A 165 7.64 12.89 3.17
CA SER A 165 8.25 11.92 2.25
C SER A 165 7.21 11.28 1.33
N ARG A 166 7.69 10.71 0.22
CA ARG A 166 6.89 9.93 -0.75
C ARG A 166 7.45 8.50 -0.78
N PRO A 167 6.95 7.61 0.08
CA PRO A 167 7.60 6.35 0.41
C PRO A 167 7.91 5.46 -0.78
N PHE A 168 7.02 5.36 -1.77
CA PHE A 168 7.24 4.54 -2.95
C PHE A 168 8.32 5.12 -3.88
N LEU A 169 8.27 6.42 -4.16
CA LEU A 169 9.30 7.08 -4.96
C LEU A 169 10.65 7.02 -4.25
N ASN A 170 10.69 7.33 -2.94
CA ASN A 170 11.91 7.18 -2.15
C ASN A 170 12.49 5.77 -2.30
N THR A 171 11.65 4.73 -2.25
CA THR A 171 12.10 3.33 -2.42
C THR A 171 12.76 3.10 -3.77
N LEU A 172 12.14 3.55 -4.86
CA LEU A 172 12.69 3.39 -6.19
C LEU A 172 14.05 4.11 -6.32
N PHE A 173 14.14 5.35 -5.89
CA PHE A 173 15.38 6.12 -5.99
C PHE A 173 16.49 5.58 -5.08
N VAL A 174 16.16 5.16 -3.85
CA VAL A 174 17.14 4.55 -2.94
C VAL A 174 17.68 3.23 -3.52
N ILE A 175 16.82 2.37 -4.09
CA ILE A 175 17.28 1.14 -4.73
C ILE A 175 18.31 1.46 -5.84
N ARG A 176 18.02 2.45 -6.70
CA ARG A 176 18.96 2.87 -7.76
C ARG A 176 20.30 3.30 -7.20
N GLU A 177 20.27 4.25 -6.25
CA GLU A 177 21.48 4.82 -5.67
C GLU A 177 22.32 3.77 -4.93
N VAL A 178 21.67 2.93 -4.12
CA VAL A 178 22.35 1.86 -3.37
C VAL A 178 23.03 0.88 -4.33
N LYS A 179 22.33 0.45 -5.40
CA LYS A 179 22.92 -0.47 -6.40
C LYS A 179 24.14 0.15 -7.05
N GLN A 180 24.03 1.40 -7.53
CA GLN A 180 25.12 2.10 -8.19
C GLN A 180 26.32 2.34 -7.28
N GLN A 181 26.09 2.77 -6.04
CA GLN A 181 27.18 3.01 -5.08
C GLN A 181 27.83 1.73 -4.63
N TRP A 182 27.04 0.67 -4.37
CA TRP A 182 27.55 -0.62 -3.91
C TRP A 182 28.37 -1.35 -4.99
N GLU A 183 27.95 -1.24 -6.25
CA GLU A 183 28.68 -1.76 -7.42
C GLU A 183 30.00 -1.03 -7.64
N LYS A 184 30.06 0.29 -7.49
CA LYS A 184 31.30 1.08 -7.55
C LYS A 184 32.33 0.66 -6.50
N LEU A 185 31.90 0.06 -5.40
CA LEU A 185 32.77 -0.50 -4.37
C LEU A 185 33.18 -1.96 -4.65
N GLY A 186 32.90 -2.48 -5.85
CA GLY A 186 33.26 -3.84 -6.27
C GLY A 186 32.34 -4.94 -5.73
N ASN A 187 31.15 -4.59 -5.25
CA ASN A 187 30.19 -5.55 -4.70
C ASN A 187 29.07 -5.87 -5.70
N GLU A 188 28.33 -6.96 -5.47
CA GLU A 188 27.18 -7.32 -6.28
C GLU A 188 26.05 -6.27 -6.09
N ALA A 189 25.52 -5.77 -7.23
CA ALA A 189 24.47 -4.75 -7.26
C ALA A 189 23.10 -5.29 -6.78
N LYS A 190 22.97 -5.56 -5.49
CA LYS A 190 21.72 -5.96 -4.83
C LYS A 190 20.90 -4.73 -4.45
N GLY A 191 19.56 -4.89 -4.49
CA GLY A 191 18.63 -3.91 -3.95
C GLY A 191 18.80 -3.70 -2.44
N ILE A 192 17.74 -3.27 -1.76
CA ILE A 192 17.77 -2.96 -0.33
C ILE A 192 17.24 -4.12 0.51
N LEU A 193 17.91 -4.44 1.63
CA LEU A 193 17.47 -5.47 2.54
C LEU A 193 16.20 -5.05 3.30
N LYS A 194 15.44 -6.02 3.78
CA LYS A 194 14.17 -5.78 4.50
C LYS A 194 14.34 -4.83 5.69
N HIS A 195 15.39 -4.99 6.50
CA HIS A 195 15.67 -4.12 7.63
C HIS A 195 16.19 -2.73 7.21
N GLU A 196 16.94 -2.66 6.10
CA GLU A 196 17.36 -1.39 5.51
C GLU A 196 16.14 -0.59 4.99
N PHE A 197 15.23 -1.26 4.28
CA PHE A 197 13.97 -0.67 3.85
C PHE A 197 13.17 -0.10 5.02
N ALA A 198 13.02 -0.88 6.10
CA ALA A 198 12.29 -0.46 7.29
C ALA A 198 12.90 0.79 7.94
N VAL A 199 14.23 0.76 8.16
CA VAL A 199 14.90 1.74 9.02
C VAL A 199 15.39 2.97 8.24
N PHE A 200 15.89 2.81 7.01
CA PHE A 200 16.45 3.94 6.27
C PHE A 200 15.46 4.54 5.27
N VAL A 201 14.53 3.73 4.71
CA VAL A 201 13.61 4.22 3.68
C VAL A 201 12.25 4.60 4.25
N LEU A 202 11.61 3.71 5.01
CA LEU A 202 10.28 3.99 5.57
C LEU A 202 10.31 5.02 6.70
N SER A 203 11.46 5.29 7.29
CA SER A 203 11.63 6.32 8.32
C SER A 203 12.04 7.69 7.78
N MET A 204 12.26 7.83 6.46
CA MET A 204 12.70 9.09 5.86
C MET A 204 11.78 10.24 6.25
N LYS A 205 12.38 11.35 6.67
CA LYS A 205 11.64 12.56 7.08
C LYS A 205 11.19 13.41 5.89
N ASP A 206 11.86 13.27 4.77
CA ASP A 206 11.69 14.05 3.54
C ASP A 206 11.95 13.19 2.30
N CYS A 207 12.22 13.82 1.17
CA CYS A 207 12.50 13.17 -0.10
C CYS A 207 14.01 13.05 -0.40
N ASP A 208 14.89 13.23 0.59
CA ASP A 208 16.35 13.11 0.40
C ASP A 208 16.79 11.63 0.35
N TYR A 209 16.54 10.98 -0.79
CA TYR A 209 16.92 9.59 -1.02
C TYR A 209 18.45 9.39 -1.12
N HIS A 210 19.22 10.43 -1.41
CA HIS A 210 20.69 10.37 -1.45
C HIS A 210 21.27 10.12 -0.05
N SER A 211 20.79 10.86 0.96
CA SER A 211 21.20 10.63 2.36
C SER A 211 20.79 9.22 2.82
N ALA A 212 19.61 8.74 2.49
CA ALA A 212 19.17 7.40 2.88
C ALA A 212 20.04 6.31 2.22
N ALA A 213 20.37 6.46 0.95
CA ALA A 213 21.27 5.54 0.24
C ALA A 213 22.68 5.55 0.84
N HIS A 214 23.22 6.73 1.17
CA HIS A 214 24.51 6.86 1.85
C HIS A 214 24.48 6.15 3.21
N ASP A 215 23.48 6.39 4.04
CA ASP A 215 23.32 5.74 5.36
C ASP A 215 23.28 4.19 5.22
N ILE A 216 22.64 3.65 4.17
CA ILE A 216 22.64 2.22 3.86
C ILE A 216 24.04 1.72 3.49
N ILE A 217 24.79 2.44 2.66
CA ILE A 217 26.15 2.06 2.29
C ILE A 217 27.09 2.07 3.52
N GLU A 218 26.97 3.11 4.36
CA GLU A 218 27.69 3.18 5.64
C GLU A 218 27.38 1.99 6.55
N TYR A 219 26.10 1.62 6.65
CA TYR A 219 25.65 0.46 7.39
C TYR A 219 26.25 -0.85 6.83
N ARG A 220 26.20 -1.05 5.51
CA ARG A 220 26.74 -2.23 4.82
C ARG A 220 28.26 -2.33 4.98
N ASN A 221 28.98 -1.22 4.97
CA ASN A 221 30.44 -1.22 5.20
C ASN A 221 30.80 -1.75 6.59
N LYS A 222 29.96 -1.49 7.60
CA LYS A 222 30.17 -1.93 8.98
C LYS A 222 29.69 -3.37 9.23
N PHE A 223 28.51 -3.70 8.74
CA PHE A 223 27.80 -4.93 9.14
C PHE A 223 27.51 -5.87 7.96
N LYS A 224 27.92 -5.52 6.74
CA LYS A 224 27.58 -6.24 5.52
C LYS A 224 26.04 -6.36 5.38
N TYR A 225 25.53 -7.59 5.38
CA TYR A 225 24.09 -7.88 5.26
C TYR A 225 23.47 -8.34 6.59
N GLU A 226 24.20 -8.23 7.68
CA GLU A 226 23.73 -8.66 9.00
C GLU A 226 22.81 -7.62 9.64
N VAL A 227 21.82 -8.09 10.41
CA VAL A 227 20.88 -7.23 11.15
C VAL A 227 21.48 -6.85 12.50
N ASN A 228 22.02 -5.66 12.64
CA ASN A 228 22.51 -5.13 13.92
C ASN A 228 21.41 -4.25 14.56
N LYS A 229 20.50 -4.87 15.30
CA LYS A 229 19.39 -4.18 15.95
C LYS A 229 19.80 -3.03 16.86
N PRO A 230 20.82 -3.17 17.76
CA PRO A 230 21.26 -2.06 18.61
C PRO A 230 21.65 -0.82 17.80
N TYR A 231 22.43 -0.99 16.74
CA TYR A 231 22.82 0.11 15.87
C TYR A 231 21.60 0.75 15.17
N LEU A 232 20.68 -0.06 14.66
CA LEU A 232 19.48 0.43 13.96
C LEU A 232 18.54 1.20 14.90
N HIS A 233 18.39 0.76 16.15
CA HIS A 233 17.64 1.50 17.17
C HIS A 233 18.31 2.83 17.54
N GLU A 234 19.64 2.83 17.72
CA GLU A 234 20.39 4.05 17.98
C GLU A 234 20.27 5.04 16.82
N TYR A 235 20.39 4.57 15.58
CA TYR A 235 20.19 5.38 14.38
C TYR A 235 18.81 6.04 14.36
N MET A 236 17.73 5.27 14.56
CA MET A 236 16.38 5.80 14.61
C MET A 236 16.20 6.84 15.72
N SER A 237 16.76 6.57 16.91
CA SER A 237 16.72 7.50 18.04
C SER A 237 17.44 8.81 17.71
N LYS A 238 18.64 8.77 17.14
CA LYS A 238 19.39 9.95 16.69
C LYS A 238 18.64 10.76 15.63
N LYS A 239 17.93 10.08 14.73
CA LYS A 239 17.05 10.73 13.74
C LYS A 239 15.71 11.21 14.36
N GLY A 240 15.47 10.98 15.67
CA GLY A 240 14.23 11.41 16.35
C GLY A 240 12.97 10.67 15.85
N ILE A 241 13.13 9.44 15.38
CA ILE A 241 12.01 8.55 15.02
C ILE A 241 11.41 7.97 16.30
N LEU A 242 10.09 8.04 16.42
CA LEU A 242 9.39 7.51 17.59
C LEU A 242 9.61 5.99 17.73
N PRO A 243 9.87 5.51 18.96
CA PRO A 243 10.14 4.10 19.19
C PRO A 243 8.94 3.21 18.88
N LEU A 244 9.22 2.03 18.34
CA LEU A 244 8.27 0.98 18.03
C LEU A 244 8.82 -0.38 18.49
N ALA A 245 7.92 -1.36 18.63
CA ALA A 245 8.32 -2.74 18.91
C ALA A 245 9.10 -3.35 17.73
N ASP A 246 10.10 -4.17 18.03
CA ASP A 246 10.95 -4.86 17.05
C ASP A 246 10.15 -5.57 15.97
N ASN A 247 9.08 -6.29 16.36
CA ASN A 247 8.26 -7.00 15.40
C ASN A 247 7.60 -6.06 14.39
N SER A 248 7.16 -4.87 14.82
CA SER A 248 6.60 -3.87 13.92
C SER A 248 7.66 -3.31 12.97
N ILE A 249 8.87 -3.05 13.47
CA ILE A 249 9.98 -2.47 12.68
C ILE A 249 10.50 -3.47 11.66
N PHE A 250 10.84 -4.68 12.10
CA PHE A 250 11.62 -5.63 11.28
C PHE A 250 10.76 -6.65 10.54
N ASN A 251 9.44 -6.77 10.86
CA ASN A 251 8.56 -7.74 10.25
C ASN A 251 7.29 -7.11 9.67
N ASP A 252 6.40 -6.56 10.53
CA ASP A 252 5.04 -6.22 10.09
C ASP A 252 5.02 -5.06 9.08
N TYR A 253 5.67 -3.93 9.41
CA TYR A 253 5.58 -2.73 8.58
C TYR A 253 6.28 -2.88 7.22
N PRO A 254 7.53 -3.37 7.15
CA PRO A 254 8.19 -3.54 5.85
C PRO A 254 7.47 -4.58 4.97
N ASP A 255 6.98 -5.68 5.53
CA ASP A 255 6.26 -6.69 4.74
C ASP A 255 4.94 -6.14 4.20
N GLU A 256 4.18 -5.40 5.01
CA GLU A 256 2.88 -4.88 4.59
C GLU A 256 3.00 -3.74 3.58
N VAL A 257 3.95 -2.84 3.77
CA VAL A 257 4.21 -1.77 2.81
C VAL A 257 4.69 -2.36 1.49
N PHE A 258 5.64 -3.30 1.56
CA PHE A 258 6.19 -3.91 0.36
C PHE A 258 5.13 -4.66 -0.46
N ARG A 259 4.24 -5.43 0.17
CA ARG A 259 3.14 -6.11 -0.53
C ARG A 259 2.25 -5.17 -1.35
N LYS A 260 2.04 -3.92 -0.87
CA LYS A 260 1.29 -2.92 -1.63
C LYS A 260 2.14 -2.34 -2.76
N PHE A 261 3.42 -2.12 -2.52
CA PHE A 261 4.36 -1.67 -3.55
C PHE A 261 4.55 -2.73 -4.66
N GLU A 262 4.60 -4.01 -4.31
CA GLU A 262 4.68 -5.13 -5.26
C GLU A 262 3.49 -5.18 -6.22
N MET A 263 2.31 -4.68 -5.83
CA MET A 263 1.14 -4.59 -6.71
C MET A 263 1.34 -3.70 -7.94
N THR A 264 2.36 -2.85 -7.93
CA THR A 264 2.76 -2.06 -9.11
C THR A 264 3.46 -2.89 -10.18
N GLY A 265 3.95 -4.08 -9.82
CA GLY A 265 4.80 -4.91 -10.67
C GLY A 265 6.20 -4.34 -10.94
N LEU A 266 6.57 -3.20 -10.33
CA LEU A 266 7.84 -2.51 -10.57
C LEU A 266 8.96 -3.02 -9.68
N ILE A 267 8.63 -3.46 -8.46
CA ILE A 267 9.58 -4.02 -7.51
C ILE A 267 9.18 -5.43 -7.11
N VAL A 268 10.17 -6.23 -6.75
CA VAL A 268 10.00 -7.64 -6.40
C VAL A 268 10.79 -7.98 -5.14
N LYS A 269 10.30 -8.97 -4.41
CA LYS A 269 10.98 -9.57 -3.28
C LYS A 269 11.89 -10.70 -3.77
N ARG A 270 13.16 -10.69 -3.33
CA ARG A 270 14.14 -11.72 -3.62
C ARG A 270 14.79 -12.23 -2.34
N GLY A 271 15.43 -13.38 -2.41
CA GLY A 271 16.08 -14.02 -1.25
C GLY A 271 15.09 -14.62 -0.27
N ALA A 272 15.57 -15.05 0.88
CA ALA A 272 14.79 -15.70 1.93
C ALA A 272 15.26 -15.27 3.32
N TYR A 273 14.38 -15.33 4.30
CA TYR A 273 14.64 -15.02 5.70
C TYR A 273 15.31 -13.66 5.91
N GLN A 274 16.40 -13.60 6.67
CA GLN A 274 17.16 -12.38 6.96
C GLN A 274 17.86 -11.76 5.74
N TYR A 275 18.09 -12.55 4.68
CA TYR A 275 18.65 -12.09 3.40
C TYR A 275 17.60 -11.69 2.39
N THR A 276 16.36 -11.48 2.84
CA THR A 276 15.31 -10.92 1.99
C THR A 276 15.66 -9.49 1.61
N TYR A 277 15.64 -9.21 0.31
CA TYR A 277 15.84 -7.86 -0.23
C TYR A 277 14.79 -7.51 -1.28
N PHE A 278 14.60 -6.23 -1.48
CA PHE A 278 13.68 -5.64 -2.42
C PHE A 278 14.47 -5.04 -3.58
N ASP A 279 14.08 -5.38 -4.79
CA ASP A 279 14.80 -4.98 -5.99
C ASP A 279 13.83 -4.69 -7.13
N TYR A 280 14.34 -4.13 -8.20
CA TYR A 280 13.58 -3.89 -9.41
C TYR A 280 13.12 -5.19 -10.07
N SER A 281 11.91 -5.17 -10.62
CA SER A 281 11.44 -6.20 -11.55
C SER A 281 12.21 -6.11 -12.84
N THR A 282 12.91 -7.19 -13.20
CA THR A 282 13.67 -7.28 -14.46
C THR A 282 12.77 -7.19 -15.71
N TYR A 283 11.49 -7.51 -15.57
CA TYR A 283 10.51 -7.43 -16.67
C TYR A 283 9.98 -6.01 -16.92
N ASN A 284 10.20 -5.07 -16.00
CA ASN A 284 9.64 -3.73 -16.07
C ASN A 284 10.70 -2.61 -15.98
N LEU A 285 11.95 -2.88 -16.34
CA LEU A 285 13.05 -1.90 -16.21
C LEU A 285 12.77 -0.62 -17.00
N GLU A 286 12.25 -0.69 -18.22
CA GLU A 286 11.89 0.50 -19.01
C GLU A 286 10.83 1.36 -18.33
N LYS A 287 9.83 0.72 -17.67
CA LYS A 287 8.80 1.43 -16.93
C LYS A 287 9.38 2.10 -15.68
N ILE A 288 10.29 1.43 -14.99
CA ILE A 288 11.00 1.96 -13.83
C ILE A 288 11.83 3.18 -14.23
N GLU A 289 12.63 3.06 -15.28
CA GLU A 289 13.43 4.17 -15.80
C GLU A 289 12.55 5.36 -16.22
N SER A 290 11.39 5.11 -16.83
CA SER A 290 10.46 6.18 -17.18
C SER A 290 9.92 6.92 -15.96
N ILE A 291 9.66 6.24 -14.83
CA ILE A 291 9.29 6.87 -13.56
C ILE A 291 10.48 7.65 -12.98
N LEU A 292 11.66 7.03 -12.93
CA LEU A 292 12.85 7.68 -12.38
C LEU A 292 13.21 8.96 -13.14
N ASN A 293 12.97 9.00 -14.44
CA ASN A 293 13.18 10.19 -15.26
C ASN A 293 12.09 11.26 -15.07
N GLU A 294 10.82 10.86 -15.06
CA GLU A 294 9.68 11.77 -14.89
C GLU A 294 9.69 12.42 -13.50
N TYR A 295 10.08 11.65 -12.47
CA TYR A 295 10.03 12.07 -11.07
C TYR A 295 11.42 12.38 -10.48
N LYS A 296 12.45 12.63 -11.31
CA LYS A 296 13.83 12.88 -10.82
C LYS A 296 13.95 14.00 -9.78
N ASP A 297 13.12 15.04 -9.91
CA ASP A 297 13.10 16.20 -9.02
C ASP A 297 11.85 16.25 -8.14
N TYR A 298 11.27 15.04 -7.80
CA TYR A 298 10.06 15.00 -7.02
C TYR A 298 10.23 15.61 -5.63
N GLN A 299 9.17 16.29 -5.20
CA GLN A 299 9.10 16.93 -3.89
C GLN A 299 7.86 16.46 -3.15
N PHE A 300 7.84 16.68 -1.85
CA PHE A 300 6.64 16.55 -1.05
C PHE A 300 5.62 17.61 -1.47
N ILE A 301 4.36 17.21 -1.59
CA ILE A 301 3.23 18.08 -1.93
C ILE A 301 2.36 18.22 -0.71
N GLU A 302 1.96 19.44 -0.36
CA GLU A 302 0.98 19.71 0.68
C GLU A 302 -0.43 19.75 0.10
N PHE A 303 -1.39 19.25 0.86
CA PHE A 303 -2.79 19.23 0.49
C PHE A 303 -3.63 19.88 1.59
N ASN A 304 -4.60 20.71 1.21
CA ASN A 304 -5.46 21.41 2.17
C ASN A 304 -6.48 20.49 2.84
N ASN A 305 -6.94 19.46 2.13
CA ASN A 305 -7.97 18.53 2.62
C ASN A 305 -7.90 17.16 1.95
N GLN A 306 -8.75 16.23 2.42
CA GLN A 306 -8.78 14.86 1.89
C GLN A 306 -9.28 14.80 0.44
N ALA A 307 -10.24 15.63 0.04
CA ALA A 307 -10.80 15.60 -1.31
C ALA A 307 -9.72 15.97 -2.34
N GLU A 308 -8.98 17.05 -2.13
CA GLU A 308 -7.84 17.44 -2.97
C GLU A 308 -6.80 16.33 -3.09
N TYR A 309 -6.48 15.67 -1.98
CA TYR A 309 -5.53 14.56 -1.98
C TYR A 309 -6.03 13.36 -2.81
N TYR A 310 -7.31 13.00 -2.69
CA TYR A 310 -7.87 11.89 -3.46
C TYR A 310 -8.02 12.20 -4.96
N GLU A 311 -8.36 13.42 -5.31
CA GLU A 311 -8.35 13.89 -6.71
C GLU A 311 -6.94 13.82 -7.29
N TYR A 312 -5.94 14.28 -6.53
CA TYR A 312 -4.54 14.17 -6.91
C TYR A 312 -4.15 12.71 -7.17
N LEU A 313 -4.48 11.78 -6.25
CA LEU A 313 -4.17 10.35 -6.45
C LEU A 313 -4.79 9.80 -7.74
N GLY A 314 -6.03 10.15 -8.05
CA GLY A 314 -6.71 9.76 -9.27
C GLY A 314 -6.08 10.31 -10.54
N SER A 315 -5.47 11.51 -10.46
CA SER A 315 -4.86 12.24 -11.57
C SER A 315 -3.38 11.94 -11.79
N VAL A 316 -2.73 11.16 -10.89
CA VAL A 316 -1.30 10.81 -11.01
C VAL A 316 -1.00 10.25 -12.40
N SER A 317 -0.02 10.85 -13.05
CA SER A 317 0.41 10.45 -14.38
C SER A 317 1.33 9.24 -14.35
N ILE A 318 1.08 8.31 -15.26
CA ILE A 318 1.93 7.15 -15.49
C ILE A 318 2.70 7.37 -16.80
N PRO A 319 4.04 7.52 -16.76
CA PRO A 319 4.82 7.93 -17.93
C PRO A 319 4.59 7.09 -19.18
N TRP A 320 4.57 5.76 -19.07
CA TRP A 320 4.36 4.87 -20.23
C TRP A 320 2.95 4.93 -20.82
N GLN A 321 1.91 5.29 -20.04
CA GLN A 321 0.56 5.47 -20.58
C GLN A 321 0.48 6.71 -21.47
N LYS A 322 1.20 7.78 -21.16
CA LYS A 322 1.31 8.95 -22.05
C LYS A 322 1.85 8.54 -23.42
N ASN A 323 2.90 7.73 -23.43
CA ASN A 323 3.53 7.26 -24.65
C ASN A 323 2.60 6.34 -25.48
N GLU A 324 1.84 5.47 -24.83
CA GLU A 324 0.84 4.63 -25.51
C GLU A 324 -0.29 5.45 -26.14
N LEU A 325 -0.79 6.47 -25.44
CA LEU A 325 -1.81 7.37 -25.99
C LEU A 325 -1.31 8.15 -27.19
N VAL A 326 -0.06 8.62 -27.16
CA VAL A 326 0.57 9.29 -28.31
C VAL A 326 0.73 8.33 -29.47
N ARG A 327 1.20 7.11 -29.24
CA ARG A 327 1.33 6.06 -30.29
C ARG A 327 -0.02 5.72 -30.91
N ARG A 328 -1.09 5.54 -30.12
CA ARG A 328 -2.45 5.28 -30.63
C ARG A 328 -2.95 6.42 -31.51
N LYS A 329 -2.82 7.69 -31.06
CA LYS A 329 -3.20 8.86 -31.86
C LYS A 329 -2.45 8.94 -33.21
N ILE A 330 -1.15 8.61 -33.22
CA ILE A 330 -0.35 8.57 -34.44
C ILE A 330 -0.83 7.46 -35.39
N ILE A 331 -1.15 6.28 -34.85
CA ILE A 331 -1.68 5.16 -35.66
C ILE A 331 -3.06 5.50 -36.23
N GLU A 332 -3.96 6.05 -35.41
CA GLU A 332 -5.28 6.48 -35.84
C GLU A 332 -5.24 7.61 -36.88
N SER A 333 -4.30 8.55 -36.76
CA SER A 333 -4.10 9.61 -37.73
C SER A 333 -3.56 9.07 -39.08
N LYS A 334 -2.65 8.09 -39.02
CA LYS A 334 -2.15 7.42 -40.25
C LYS A 334 -3.21 6.56 -40.91
N ALA A 335 -4.05 5.87 -40.15
CA ALA A 335 -5.15 5.07 -40.70
C ALA A 335 -6.27 5.91 -41.34
N LYS A 336 -6.38 7.20 -41.02
CA LYS A 336 -7.34 8.14 -41.67
C LYS A 336 -6.79 8.76 -42.96
N ILE A 337 -5.53 8.58 -43.26
CA ILE A 337 -4.84 9.13 -44.45
C ILE A 337 -4.70 8.06 -45.56
N LEU A 338 -4.90 6.79 -45.21
CA LEU A 338 -5.01 5.65 -46.12
C LEU A 338 -6.47 5.37 -46.44
#